data_00d53873cc15697e087ab9a6db8d4c47
#
_entry.id   00d53873cc15697e087ab9a6db8d4c47
#
_cell.length_a   1.000
_cell.length_b   1.000
_cell.length_c   1.000
_cell.angle_alpha   90.00
_cell.angle_beta   90.00
_cell.angle_gamma   90.00
#
_symmetry.space_group_name_H-M   'P 1'
#
loop_
_entity.id
_entity.type
_entity.pdbx_description
1 polymer ?
#
loop_
_entity_poly.entity_id
_entity_poly.type
_entity_poly.pdbx_seq_one_letter_code
_entity_poly.pdbx_strand_id
1 'polypeptide(L)'
;MSPPASNYISANNRYGGDVSPSHTLSADFDLMRAVAAATDARNEDIRGMLQSFVGRMRAVPPSVWSGMAAARFQDVLDRWNTESLRLHQALARIAETIRQNERALREVAESHSHHIAAVGDGI
;
A
#
# COMPACT_ATOMS: atom_id res chain seq x y z
N MET A 1 -35.09 -11.45 10.36
CA MET A 1 -34.40 -12.13 11.44
C MET A 1 -33.06 -11.52 11.67
N SER A 2 -32.75 -11.30 12.91
CA SER A 2 -31.46 -10.80 13.30
C SER A 2 -30.32 -11.81 13.24
N PRO A 3 -30.55 -13.11 13.01
CA PRO A 3 -29.49 -14.11 13.07
C PRO A 3 -28.25 -13.82 12.25
N PRO A 4 -28.31 -13.33 11.01
CA PRO A 4 -27.09 -13.13 10.24
C PRO A 4 -26.11 -12.16 10.90
N ALA A 5 -26.61 -11.02 11.37
CA ALA A 5 -25.74 -10.04 12.03
C ALA A 5 -25.23 -10.57 13.38
N SER A 6 -26.08 -11.22 14.13
CA SER A 6 -25.70 -11.83 15.40
C SER A 6 -24.65 -12.91 15.21
N ASN A 7 -24.78 -13.71 14.15
CA ASN A 7 -23.83 -14.77 13.87
C ASN A 7 -22.45 -14.21 13.54
N TYR A 8 -22.41 -13.11 12.79
CA TYR A 8 -21.12 -12.49 12.44
C TYR A 8 -20.44 -11.95 13.70
N ILE A 9 -21.19 -11.29 14.55
CA ILE A 9 -20.65 -10.75 15.80
C ILE A 9 -20.16 -11.89 16.69
N SER A 10 -20.93 -12.96 16.81
CA SER A 10 -20.55 -14.12 17.61
C SER A 10 -19.31 -14.80 17.08
N ALA A 11 -19.20 -14.94 15.76
CA ALA A 11 -18.03 -15.54 15.15
C ALA A 11 -16.78 -14.71 15.43
N ASN A 12 -16.87 -13.39 15.32
CA ASN A 12 -15.75 -12.51 15.63
C ASN A 12 -15.35 -12.62 17.08
N ASN A 13 -16.28 -12.66 17.98
CA ASN A 13 -16.01 -12.80 19.40
C ASN A 13 -15.34 -14.13 19.73
N ARG A 14 -15.79 -15.19 19.09
CA ARG A 14 -15.21 -16.51 19.27
C ARG A 14 -13.74 -16.51 18.87
N TYR A 15 -13.46 -16.00 17.68
CA TYR A 15 -12.09 -15.95 17.19
C TYR A 15 -11.23 -15.02 18.05
N GLY A 16 -11.78 -13.89 18.46
CA GLY A 16 -11.10 -12.96 19.34
C GLY A 16 -10.78 -13.56 20.69
N GLY A 17 -11.67 -14.39 21.22
CA GLY A 17 -11.47 -15.04 22.49
C GLY A 17 -10.40 -16.13 22.46
N ASP A 18 -10.25 -16.80 21.29
CA ASP A 18 -9.31 -17.90 21.13
C ASP A 18 -7.91 -17.44 20.75
N VAL A 19 -7.76 -16.19 20.32
CA VAL A 19 -6.51 -15.64 19.79
C VAL A 19 -5.88 -14.73 20.83
N SER A 20 -4.61 -14.98 21.17
CA SER A 20 -3.87 -14.12 22.09
C SER A 20 -3.64 -12.75 21.49
N PRO A 21 -3.47 -11.69 22.27
CA PRO A 21 -3.10 -10.36 21.76
C PRO A 21 -1.84 -10.38 20.92
N SER A 22 -0.83 -11.18 21.28
CA SER A 22 0.41 -11.32 20.50
C SER A 22 0.13 -11.88 19.12
N HIS A 23 -0.75 -12.87 19.02
CA HIS A 23 -1.11 -13.50 17.75
C HIS A 23 -1.86 -12.50 16.86
N THR A 24 -2.76 -11.72 17.44
CA THR A 24 -3.50 -10.69 16.73
C THR A 24 -2.56 -9.60 16.19
N LEU A 25 -1.62 -9.14 17.02
CA LEU A 25 -0.62 -8.16 16.59
C LEU A 25 0.26 -8.71 15.47
N SER A 26 0.67 -9.97 15.56
CA SER A 26 1.46 -10.61 14.52
C SER A 26 0.72 -10.65 13.19
N ALA A 27 -0.59 -10.96 13.21
CA ALA A 27 -1.42 -10.94 12.02
C ALA A 27 -1.55 -9.53 11.43
N ASP A 28 -1.67 -8.51 12.29
CA ASP A 28 -1.74 -7.12 11.86
C ASP A 28 -0.42 -6.66 11.21
N PHE A 29 0.72 -7.07 11.76
CA PHE A 29 2.03 -6.75 11.17
C PHE A 29 2.20 -7.43 9.82
N ASP A 30 1.76 -8.68 9.70
CA ASP A 30 1.77 -9.40 8.42
C ASP A 30 0.88 -8.70 7.39
N LEU A 31 -0.28 -8.21 7.81
CA LEU A 31 -1.17 -7.45 6.93
C LEU A 31 -0.52 -6.14 6.48
N MET A 32 0.12 -5.42 7.38
CA MET A 32 0.82 -4.18 7.02
C MET A 32 1.90 -4.44 5.98
N ARG A 33 2.69 -5.48 6.15
CA ARG A 33 3.71 -5.86 5.16
C ARG A 33 3.09 -6.25 3.82
N ALA A 34 1.98 -6.98 3.87
CA ALA A 34 1.27 -7.39 2.65
C ALA A 34 0.70 -6.18 1.91
N VAL A 35 0.15 -5.20 2.63
CA VAL A 35 -0.37 -3.96 2.04
C VAL A 35 0.76 -3.17 1.38
N ALA A 36 1.91 -3.06 2.05
CA ALA A 36 3.06 -2.38 1.47
C ALA A 36 3.55 -3.06 0.18
N ALA A 37 3.64 -4.39 0.20
CA ALA A 37 4.04 -5.15 -0.99
C ALA A 37 3.03 -5.02 -2.13
N ALA A 38 1.73 -5.05 -1.81
CA ALA A 38 0.67 -4.86 -2.80
C ALA A 38 0.73 -3.44 -3.38
N THR A 39 1.01 -2.44 -2.56
CA THR A 39 1.16 -1.05 -3.02
C THR A 39 2.30 -0.94 -4.01
N ASP A 40 3.45 -1.55 -3.72
CA ASP A 40 4.58 -1.55 -4.65
C ASP A 40 4.26 -2.26 -5.95
N ALA A 41 3.61 -3.42 -5.88
CA ALA A 41 3.24 -4.18 -7.07
C ALA A 41 2.28 -3.39 -7.97
N ARG A 42 1.26 -2.78 -7.38
CA ARG A 42 0.32 -1.93 -8.13
C ARG A 42 0.98 -0.71 -8.69
N ASN A 43 1.92 -0.12 -7.94
CA ASN A 43 2.69 1.03 -8.39
C ASN A 43 3.47 0.70 -9.67
N GLU A 44 4.14 -0.46 -9.71
CA GLU A 44 4.87 -0.90 -10.90
C GLU A 44 3.92 -1.18 -12.07
N ASP A 45 2.75 -1.77 -11.82
CA ASP A 45 1.74 -2.00 -12.85
C ASP A 45 1.25 -0.69 -13.46
N ILE A 46 0.92 0.29 -12.62
CA ILE A 46 0.45 1.60 -13.06
C ILE A 46 1.54 2.30 -13.88
N ARG A 47 2.77 2.25 -13.38
CA ARG A 47 3.91 2.86 -14.09
C ARG A 47 4.07 2.26 -15.47
N GLY A 48 4.04 0.93 -15.57
CA GLY A 48 4.15 0.24 -16.85
C GLY A 48 3.04 0.61 -17.82
N MET A 49 1.80 0.69 -17.35
CA MET A 49 0.66 1.07 -18.17
C MET A 49 0.78 2.51 -18.67
N LEU A 50 1.18 3.43 -17.80
CA LEU A 50 1.33 4.85 -18.17
C LEU A 50 2.48 5.05 -19.16
N GLN A 51 3.61 4.38 -18.95
CA GLN A 51 4.74 4.44 -19.86
C GLN A 51 4.37 3.88 -21.25
N SER A 52 3.65 2.76 -21.27
CA SER A 52 3.19 2.16 -22.52
C SER A 52 2.22 3.09 -23.25
N PHE A 53 1.31 3.72 -22.52
CA PHE A 53 0.36 4.68 -23.10
C PHE A 53 1.08 5.88 -23.70
N VAL A 54 1.98 6.51 -22.95
CA VAL A 54 2.75 7.66 -23.42
C VAL A 54 3.59 7.29 -24.66
N GLY A 55 4.20 6.11 -24.61
CA GLY A 55 4.99 5.61 -25.75
C GLY A 55 4.17 5.47 -27.01
N ARG A 56 2.97 4.89 -26.88
CA ARG A 56 2.04 4.76 -28.03
C ARG A 56 1.59 6.12 -28.55
N MET A 57 1.31 7.04 -27.66
CA MET A 57 0.88 8.39 -28.05
C MET A 57 2.00 9.15 -28.75
N ARG A 58 3.24 9.01 -28.28
CA ARG A 58 4.41 9.64 -28.92
C ARG A 58 4.74 9.05 -30.28
N ALA A 59 4.33 7.82 -30.52
CA ALA A 59 4.53 7.15 -31.82
C ALA A 59 3.54 7.63 -32.89
N VAL A 60 2.51 8.39 -32.53
CA VAL A 60 1.58 8.96 -33.51
C VAL A 60 2.35 9.95 -34.37
N PRO A 61 2.32 9.79 -35.71
CA PRO A 61 3.08 10.70 -36.59
C PRO A 61 2.62 12.16 -36.43
N PRO A 62 3.57 13.11 -36.43
CA PRO A 62 3.21 14.52 -36.34
C PRO A 62 2.29 14.99 -37.48
N SER A 63 2.32 14.32 -38.60
CA SER A 63 1.46 14.63 -39.75
C SER A 63 -0.03 14.42 -39.46
N VAL A 64 -0.38 13.66 -38.45
CA VAL A 64 -1.78 13.43 -38.02
C VAL A 64 -2.36 14.69 -37.37
N TRP A 65 -1.51 15.56 -36.83
CA TRP A 65 -1.90 16.76 -36.11
C TRP A 65 -1.48 18.00 -36.87
N SER A 66 -2.24 19.08 -36.75
CA SER A 66 -1.75 20.38 -37.21
C SER A 66 -0.61 20.83 -36.30
N GLY A 67 0.27 21.73 -36.79
CA GLY A 67 1.49 22.12 -36.08
C GLY A 67 1.25 22.55 -34.62
N MET A 68 0.26 23.41 -34.38
CA MET A 68 -0.05 23.88 -33.03
C MET A 68 -0.64 22.77 -32.18
N ALA A 69 -1.51 21.97 -32.76
CA ALA A 69 -2.11 20.82 -32.03
C ALA A 69 -1.05 19.80 -31.67
N ALA A 70 -0.09 19.54 -32.55
CA ALA A 70 1.02 18.62 -32.27
C ALA A 70 1.85 19.11 -31.09
N ALA A 71 2.20 20.40 -31.05
CA ALA A 71 2.96 20.98 -29.96
C ALA A 71 2.22 20.87 -28.64
N ARG A 72 0.93 21.19 -28.61
CA ARG A 72 0.12 21.05 -27.39
C ARG A 72 -0.02 19.61 -26.95
N PHE A 73 -0.15 18.69 -27.89
CA PHE A 73 -0.21 17.26 -27.59
C PHE A 73 1.06 16.78 -26.91
N GLN A 74 2.23 17.19 -27.41
CA GLN A 74 3.51 16.87 -26.79
C GLN A 74 3.63 17.45 -25.38
N ASP A 75 3.17 18.68 -25.18
CA ASP A 75 3.15 19.30 -23.85
C ASP A 75 2.30 18.49 -22.85
N VAL A 76 1.14 18.02 -23.29
CA VAL A 76 0.27 17.19 -22.44
C VAL A 76 0.97 15.87 -22.10
N LEU A 77 1.61 15.22 -23.08
CA LEU A 77 2.33 13.98 -22.84
C LEU A 77 3.50 14.17 -21.89
N ASP A 78 4.24 15.25 -22.04
CA ASP A 78 5.36 15.56 -21.12
C ASP A 78 4.86 15.78 -19.71
N ARG A 79 3.74 16.48 -19.55
CA ARG A 79 3.12 16.70 -18.26
C ARG A 79 2.65 15.38 -17.64
N TRP A 80 2.02 14.51 -18.42
CA TRP A 80 1.58 13.20 -17.95
C TRP A 80 2.77 12.36 -17.49
N ASN A 81 3.86 12.40 -18.25
CA ASN A 81 5.06 11.66 -17.88
C ASN A 81 5.63 12.15 -16.55
N THR A 82 5.68 13.46 -16.36
CA THR A 82 6.15 14.06 -15.11
C THR A 82 5.24 13.71 -13.93
N GLU A 83 3.92 13.82 -14.11
CA GLU A 83 2.97 13.50 -13.05
C GLU A 83 2.93 12.00 -12.74
N SER A 84 3.12 11.17 -13.75
CA SER A 84 3.24 9.72 -13.58
C SER A 84 4.44 9.38 -12.70
N LEU A 85 5.57 10.03 -12.93
CA LEU A 85 6.76 9.83 -12.12
C LEU A 85 6.53 10.29 -10.67
N ARG A 86 5.87 11.42 -10.48
CA ARG A 86 5.52 11.91 -9.15
C ARG A 86 4.61 10.94 -8.40
N LEU A 87 3.61 10.40 -9.10
CA LEU A 87 2.71 9.40 -8.53
C LEU A 87 3.48 8.15 -8.12
N HIS A 88 4.36 7.67 -8.99
CA HIS A 88 5.20 6.51 -8.70
C HIS A 88 6.02 6.73 -7.42
N GLN A 89 6.66 7.88 -7.30
CA GLN A 89 7.46 8.23 -6.13
C GLN A 89 6.60 8.36 -4.87
N ALA A 90 5.41 8.95 -4.98
CA ALA A 90 4.50 9.09 -3.86
C ALA A 90 4.02 7.72 -3.34
N LEU A 91 3.66 6.82 -4.24
CA LEU A 91 3.23 5.47 -3.86
C LEU A 91 4.39 4.67 -3.25
N ALA A 92 5.61 4.83 -3.76
CA ALA A 92 6.78 4.20 -3.19
C ALA A 92 7.04 4.70 -1.76
N ARG A 93 6.86 6.00 -1.50
CA ARG A 93 6.99 6.56 -0.15
C ARG A 93 5.91 6.05 0.78
N ILE A 94 4.68 5.90 0.29
CA ILE A 94 3.58 5.34 1.09
C ILE A 94 3.92 3.92 1.52
N ALA A 95 4.35 3.07 0.59
CA ALA A 95 4.72 1.70 0.90
C ALA A 95 5.87 1.64 1.91
N GLU A 96 6.88 2.48 1.74
CA GLU A 96 8.00 2.52 2.68
C GLU A 96 7.59 3.04 4.05
N THR A 97 6.70 4.02 4.10
CA THR A 97 6.16 4.53 5.37
C THR A 97 5.40 3.44 6.12
N ILE A 98 4.60 2.63 5.41
CA ILE A 98 3.91 1.50 6.01
C ILE A 98 4.91 0.51 6.60
N ARG A 99 5.98 0.20 5.88
CA ARG A 99 7.03 -0.71 6.37
C ARG A 99 7.73 -0.16 7.60
N GLN A 100 8.05 1.14 7.60
CA GLN A 100 8.69 1.79 8.74
C GLN A 100 7.79 1.78 9.96
N ASN A 101 6.51 2.06 9.79
CA ASN A 101 5.55 2.03 10.88
C ASN A 101 5.37 0.60 11.41
N GLU A 102 5.33 -0.40 10.54
CA GLU A 102 5.25 -1.79 10.95
C GLU A 102 6.45 -2.18 11.81
N ARG A 103 7.66 -1.85 11.37
CA ARG A 103 8.87 -2.15 12.13
C ARG A 103 8.88 -1.45 13.49
N ALA A 104 8.50 -0.17 13.51
CA ALA A 104 8.46 0.60 14.74
C ALA A 104 7.45 0.05 15.74
N LEU A 105 6.26 -0.31 15.26
CA LEU A 105 5.21 -0.89 16.11
C LEU A 105 5.61 -2.26 16.62
N ARG A 106 6.27 -3.06 15.79
CA ARG A 106 6.75 -4.39 16.18
C ARG A 106 7.82 -4.27 17.27
N GLU A 107 8.75 -3.34 17.13
CA GLU A 107 9.77 -3.09 18.16
C GLU A 107 9.15 -2.66 19.47
N VAL A 108 8.15 -1.81 19.45
CA VAL A 108 7.43 -1.40 20.65
C VAL A 108 6.74 -2.59 21.30
N ALA A 109 6.07 -3.43 20.47
CA ALA A 109 5.38 -4.61 20.98
C ALA A 109 6.35 -5.62 21.61
N GLU A 110 7.50 -5.84 20.98
CA GLU A 110 8.54 -6.73 21.50
C GLU A 110 9.11 -6.21 22.82
N SER A 111 9.42 -4.90 22.87
CA SER A 111 9.91 -4.25 24.07
C SER A 111 8.92 -4.35 25.21
N HIS A 112 7.64 -4.13 24.92
CA HIS A 112 6.57 -4.25 25.90
C HIS A 112 6.44 -5.68 26.43
N SER A 113 6.52 -6.68 25.57
CA SER A 113 6.48 -8.09 25.96
C SER A 113 7.66 -8.46 26.87
N HIS A 114 8.86 -8.00 26.54
CA HIS A 114 10.03 -8.22 27.38
C HIS A 114 9.88 -7.57 28.74
N HIS A 115 9.35 -6.37 28.79
CA HIS A 115 9.13 -5.65 30.05
C HIS A 115 8.14 -6.40 30.95
N ILE A 116 7.05 -6.89 30.39
CA ILE A 116 6.04 -7.65 31.13
C ILE A 116 6.65 -8.95 31.66
N ALA A 117 7.41 -9.66 30.83
CA ALA A 117 8.06 -10.90 31.23
C ALA A 117 9.06 -10.66 32.38
N ALA A 118 9.86 -9.62 32.31
CA ALA A 118 10.82 -9.27 33.33
C ALA A 118 10.12 -8.94 34.69
N VAL A 119 9.01 -8.20 34.64
CA VAL A 119 8.24 -7.88 35.84
C VAL A 119 7.62 -9.14 36.40
N GLY A 120 7.06 -10.03 35.56
CA GLY A 120 6.50 -11.29 36.01
C GLY A 120 7.53 -12.20 36.66
N ASP A 121 8.72 -12.28 36.11
CA ASP A 121 9.81 -13.10 36.66
C ASP A 121 10.36 -12.52 37.97
N GLY A 122 10.25 -11.23 38.13
CA GLY A 122 10.70 -10.55 39.35
C GLY A 122 9.78 -10.71 40.56
N ILE A 123 8.59 -11.24 40.35
CA ILE A 123 7.63 -11.49 41.41
C ILE A 123 7.84 -12.90 41.99
#